data_df82cd6e56099e98ebd90f0f7a81cd0c
#
_entry.id   df82cd6e56099e98ebd90f0f7a81cd0c
#
_cell.length_a   1.000
_cell.length_b   1.000
_cell.length_c   1.000
_cell.angle_alpha   90.00
_cell.angle_beta   90.00
_cell.angle_gamma   90.00
#
_symmetry.space_group_name_H-M   'P 1'
#
loop_
_entity.id
_entity.type
_entity.pdbx_description
1 polymer ?
#
loop_
_entity_poly.entity_id
_entity_poly.type
_entity_poly.pdbx_seq_one_letter_code
_entity_poly.pdbx_strand_id
1 'polypeptide(L)'
;PELSRGLGDVYKRQVSNTETVIFEGKRVSSTRIREALLKSDFNLAASLLGRPYIYSGKVVYGNQLGRTINVPTANLWIPKQKLSISGVYAVSCMHKGANYKGIANMGVRPTVGGEQPVLEVHLFDFNDEIYGQRIDVEFKFKIRDEKKFESLAFLKEQIQKDISLAKKLLQ
;
A
#
# COMPACT_ATOMS: atom_id res chain seq x y z
N PRO A 1 17.38 -26.33 -11.46
CA PRO A 1 18.28 -25.20 -11.35
C PRO A 1 19.35 -25.08 -12.44
N GLU A 2 19.60 -26.11 -13.22
CA GLU A 2 20.65 -26.09 -14.25
C GLU A 2 20.24 -25.40 -15.57
N LEU A 3 18.94 -25.23 -15.82
CA LEU A 3 18.43 -24.65 -17.08
C LEU A 3 18.77 -23.16 -17.28
N SER A 4 19.09 -22.41 -16.23
CA SER A 4 19.46 -21.00 -16.37
C SER A 4 20.94 -20.76 -16.72
N ARG A 5 21.82 -21.73 -16.48
CA ARG A 5 23.24 -21.62 -16.83
C ARG A 5 23.49 -21.61 -18.33
N GLY A 6 22.76 -22.45 -19.08
CA GLY A 6 22.94 -22.58 -20.53
C GLY A 6 22.66 -21.29 -21.33
N LEU A 7 21.66 -20.50 -20.91
CA LEU A 7 21.31 -19.23 -21.55
C LEU A 7 22.30 -18.10 -21.25
N GLY A 8 22.96 -18.11 -20.09
CA GLY A 8 23.99 -17.14 -19.73
C GLY A 8 25.24 -17.28 -20.58
N ASP A 9 25.67 -18.51 -20.84
CA ASP A 9 26.87 -18.80 -21.62
C ASP A 9 26.73 -18.44 -23.12
N VAL A 10 25.54 -18.67 -23.70
CA VAL A 10 25.25 -18.35 -25.11
C VAL A 10 25.33 -16.84 -25.39
N TYR A 11 24.95 -15.99 -24.42
CA TYR A 11 24.92 -14.55 -24.59
C TYR A 11 26.04 -13.81 -23.83
N LYS A 12 27.07 -14.53 -23.37
CA LYS A 12 28.17 -13.96 -22.54
C LYS A 12 27.68 -13.15 -21.34
N ARG A 13 26.53 -13.53 -20.76
CA ARG A 13 25.98 -12.92 -19.55
C ARG A 13 26.56 -13.60 -18.33
N GLN A 14 27.01 -12.81 -17.37
CA GLN A 14 27.40 -13.35 -16.07
C GLN A 14 26.16 -13.75 -15.28
N VAL A 15 26.09 -15.00 -14.83
CA VAL A 15 25.07 -15.51 -13.91
C VAL A 15 25.69 -15.61 -12.54
N SER A 16 25.25 -14.76 -11.62
CA SER A 16 25.61 -14.86 -10.21
C SER A 16 24.45 -15.41 -9.41
N ASN A 17 24.70 -16.43 -8.61
CA ASN A 17 23.74 -16.93 -7.63
C ASN A 17 23.87 -16.12 -6.35
N THR A 18 22.78 -15.51 -5.92
CA THR A 18 22.71 -14.90 -4.58
C THR A 18 22.47 -15.98 -3.53
N GLU A 19 23.10 -15.83 -2.36
CA GLU A 19 22.89 -16.72 -1.24
C GLU A 19 21.42 -16.71 -0.80
N THR A 20 20.95 -17.87 -0.34
CA THR A 20 19.58 -17.99 0.19
C THR A 20 19.52 -17.35 1.57
N VAL A 21 18.68 -16.31 1.71
CA VAL A 21 18.41 -15.68 2.99
C VAL A 21 17.42 -16.55 3.79
N ILE A 22 17.80 -16.88 5.03
CA ILE A 22 16.98 -17.63 5.98
C ILE A 22 16.50 -16.69 7.08
N PHE A 23 15.22 -16.73 7.40
CA PHE A 23 14.61 -16.02 8.53
C PHE A 23 13.71 -16.99 9.30
N GLU A 24 13.96 -17.14 10.62
CA GLU A 24 13.27 -18.11 11.48
C GLU A 24 13.28 -19.56 10.93
N GLY A 25 14.44 -20.01 10.48
CA GLY A 25 14.62 -21.37 9.95
C GLY A 25 13.98 -21.66 8.60
N LYS A 26 13.37 -20.67 7.95
CA LYS A 26 12.70 -20.80 6.66
C LYS A 26 13.27 -19.83 5.63
N ARG A 27 13.34 -20.26 4.37
CA ARG A 27 13.77 -19.42 3.26
C ARG A 27 12.88 -18.18 3.13
N VAL A 28 13.49 -17.01 2.96
CA VAL A 28 12.79 -15.78 2.55
C VAL A 28 12.39 -15.92 1.08
N SER A 29 11.11 -15.68 0.78
CA SER A 29 10.57 -15.77 -0.58
C SER A 29 9.45 -14.75 -0.80
N SER A 30 9.20 -14.39 -2.07
CA SER A 30 8.08 -13.53 -2.44
C SER A 30 6.72 -14.09 -2.01
N THR A 31 6.56 -15.40 -2.00
CA THR A 31 5.33 -16.06 -1.51
C THR A 31 5.12 -15.78 -0.03
N ARG A 32 6.14 -16.00 0.78
CA ARG A 32 6.07 -15.78 2.23
C ARG A 32 5.82 -14.30 2.58
N ILE A 33 6.42 -13.37 1.82
CA ILE A 33 6.15 -11.94 1.96
C ILE A 33 4.69 -11.62 1.61
N ARG A 34 4.15 -12.15 0.50
CA ARG A 34 2.75 -11.93 0.12
C ARG A 34 1.77 -12.51 1.15
N GLU A 35 2.06 -13.66 1.73
CA GLU A 35 1.25 -14.27 2.81
C GLU A 35 1.22 -13.38 4.06
N ALA A 36 2.36 -12.79 4.46
CA ALA A 36 2.42 -11.83 5.55
C ALA A 36 1.57 -10.58 5.25
N LEU A 37 1.69 -10.04 4.04
CA LEU A 37 0.91 -8.87 3.60
C LEU A 37 -0.60 -9.16 3.54
N LEU A 38 -1.01 -10.34 3.06
CA LEU A 38 -2.43 -10.77 3.05
C LEU A 38 -3.02 -10.81 4.47
N LYS A 39 -2.21 -11.20 5.45
CA LYS A 39 -2.57 -11.19 6.87
C LYS A 39 -2.41 -9.83 7.53
N SER A 40 -1.93 -8.83 6.78
CA SER A 40 -1.58 -7.50 7.29
C SER A 40 -0.53 -7.53 8.42
N ASP A 41 0.32 -8.56 8.43
CA ASP A 41 1.48 -8.66 9.31
C ASP A 41 2.66 -7.89 8.72
N PHE A 42 2.62 -6.56 8.88
CA PHE A 42 3.65 -5.67 8.36
C PHE A 42 4.99 -5.82 9.07
N ASN A 43 5.01 -6.30 10.31
CA ASN A 43 6.25 -6.55 11.05
C ASN A 43 6.99 -7.74 10.44
N LEU A 44 6.30 -8.86 10.21
CA LEU A 44 6.88 -10.01 9.53
C LEU A 44 7.28 -9.64 8.09
N ALA A 45 6.42 -8.93 7.37
CA ALA A 45 6.73 -8.49 6.01
C ALA A 45 8.00 -7.62 5.98
N ALA A 46 8.16 -6.68 6.93
CA ALA A 46 9.35 -5.84 7.05
C ALA A 46 10.60 -6.66 7.37
N SER A 47 10.51 -7.62 8.29
CA SER A 47 11.63 -8.53 8.63
C SER A 47 12.06 -9.36 7.41
N LEU A 48 11.12 -9.87 6.63
CA LEU A 48 11.39 -10.63 5.41
C LEU A 48 11.95 -9.77 4.28
N LEU A 49 11.54 -8.49 4.18
CA LEU A 49 12.00 -7.53 3.17
C LEU A 49 13.32 -6.85 3.53
N GLY A 50 13.71 -6.87 4.82
CA GLY A 50 14.81 -6.06 5.36
C GLY A 50 14.51 -4.55 5.40
N ARG A 51 13.25 -4.14 5.19
CA ARG A 51 12.77 -2.75 5.22
C ARG A 51 11.26 -2.68 5.41
N PRO A 52 10.71 -1.56 5.88
CA PRO A 52 9.27 -1.37 5.96
C PRO A 52 8.56 -1.58 4.61
N TYR A 53 7.31 -2.02 4.67
CA TYR A 53 6.49 -2.15 3.46
C TYR A 53 5.95 -0.77 3.07
N ILE A 54 6.54 -0.21 2.03
CA ILE A 54 6.24 1.13 1.51
C ILE A 54 5.74 1.02 0.07
N TYR A 55 4.66 1.72 -0.23
CA TYR A 55 4.21 1.95 -1.59
C TYR A 55 4.54 3.38 -2.03
N SER A 56 5.36 3.51 -3.06
CA SER A 56 5.73 4.81 -3.66
C SER A 56 4.92 5.03 -4.93
N GLY A 57 4.10 6.06 -4.95
CA GLY A 57 3.20 6.33 -6.08
C GLY A 57 3.11 7.81 -6.45
N LYS A 58 2.74 8.07 -7.71
CA LYS A 58 2.39 9.40 -8.18
C LYS A 58 0.93 9.69 -7.82
N VAL A 59 0.68 10.87 -7.24
CA VAL A 59 -0.68 11.32 -6.94
C VAL A 59 -1.37 11.74 -8.24
N VAL A 60 -2.52 11.14 -8.50
CA VAL A 60 -3.35 11.38 -9.69
C VAL A 60 -4.72 11.93 -9.30
N TYR A 61 -5.42 12.51 -10.26
CA TYR A 61 -6.80 12.93 -10.05
C TYR A 61 -7.71 11.71 -9.88
N GLY A 62 -8.53 11.72 -8.83
CA GLY A 62 -9.58 10.74 -8.55
C GLY A 62 -10.97 11.37 -8.66
N ASN A 63 -12.00 10.65 -8.20
CA ASN A 63 -13.39 11.13 -8.21
C ASN A 63 -13.68 12.25 -7.21
N GLN A 64 -12.72 12.62 -6.37
CA GLN A 64 -12.80 13.70 -5.38
C GLN A 64 -13.98 13.61 -4.39
N LEU A 65 -14.60 12.44 -4.23
CA LEU A 65 -15.72 12.22 -3.30
C LEU A 65 -15.36 12.57 -1.85
N GLY A 66 -14.10 12.35 -1.45
CA GLY A 66 -13.63 12.71 -0.12
C GLY A 66 -13.75 14.19 0.20
N ARG A 67 -13.65 15.09 -0.79
CA ARG A 67 -13.84 16.54 -0.60
C ARG A 67 -15.26 16.88 -0.17
N THR A 68 -16.27 16.17 -0.67
CA THR A 68 -17.69 16.43 -0.34
C THR A 68 -18.04 16.10 1.11
N ILE A 69 -17.22 15.29 1.76
CA ILE A 69 -17.38 14.87 3.17
C ILE A 69 -16.29 15.42 4.10
N ASN A 70 -15.53 16.43 3.65
CA ASN A 70 -14.41 17.05 4.37
C ASN A 70 -13.27 16.08 4.74
N VAL A 71 -13.05 15.05 3.92
CA VAL A 71 -11.94 14.10 4.02
C VAL A 71 -11.23 14.02 2.67
N PRO A 72 -10.47 15.07 2.27
CA PRO A 72 -9.77 15.05 0.98
C PRO A 72 -8.78 13.90 0.92
N THR A 73 -8.75 13.17 -0.20
CA THR A 73 -7.87 12.02 -0.41
C THR A 73 -6.96 12.24 -1.61
N ALA A 74 -5.70 11.86 -1.46
CA ALA A 74 -4.75 11.68 -2.56
C ALA A 74 -4.95 10.29 -3.16
N ASN A 75 -5.21 10.23 -4.47
CA ASN A 75 -5.30 8.97 -5.19
C ASN A 75 -3.92 8.64 -5.77
N LEU A 76 -3.38 7.47 -5.45
CA LEU A 76 -2.11 7.02 -6.02
C LEU A 76 -2.38 6.13 -7.22
N TRP A 77 -1.64 6.38 -8.29
CA TRP A 77 -1.65 5.49 -9.45
C TRP A 77 -1.03 4.14 -9.08
N ILE A 78 -1.74 3.06 -9.33
CA ILE A 78 -1.29 1.68 -9.10
C ILE A 78 -1.30 0.94 -10.44
N PRO A 79 -0.21 0.22 -10.80
CA PRO A 79 -0.23 -0.70 -11.92
C PRO A 79 -1.32 -1.76 -11.74
N LYS A 80 -1.84 -2.31 -12.86
CA LYS A 80 -2.88 -3.35 -12.83
C LYS A 80 -2.51 -4.63 -12.06
N GLN A 81 -1.29 -4.75 -11.58
CA GLN A 81 -0.87 -5.86 -10.71
C GLN A 81 -1.54 -5.74 -9.35
N LYS A 82 -2.17 -6.83 -8.90
CA LYS A 82 -2.79 -6.89 -7.56
C LYS A 82 -1.75 -6.64 -6.48
N LEU A 83 -1.98 -5.62 -5.64
CA LEU A 83 -1.30 -5.55 -4.36
C LEU A 83 -1.84 -6.65 -3.45
N SER A 84 -0.96 -7.21 -2.62
CA SER A 84 -1.34 -8.29 -1.68
C SER A 84 -1.97 -7.76 -0.39
N ILE A 85 -2.60 -6.59 -0.46
CA ILE A 85 -3.30 -5.95 0.66
C ILE A 85 -4.63 -5.38 0.18
N SER A 86 -5.64 -5.38 1.04
CA SER A 86 -6.94 -4.72 0.81
C SER A 86 -7.55 -4.28 2.14
N GLY A 87 -8.32 -3.21 2.11
CA GLY A 87 -8.96 -2.64 3.29
C GLY A 87 -8.46 -1.27 3.69
N VAL A 88 -8.74 -0.86 4.91
CA VAL A 88 -8.40 0.45 5.47
C VAL A 88 -7.27 0.31 6.47
N TYR A 89 -6.28 1.20 6.37
CA TYR A 89 -5.02 1.12 7.11
C TYR A 89 -4.66 2.47 7.73
N ALA A 90 -4.07 2.43 8.93
CA ALA A 90 -3.30 3.54 9.47
C ALA A 90 -1.92 3.55 8.80
N VAL A 91 -1.50 4.69 8.27
CA VAL A 91 -0.29 4.85 7.46
C VAL A 91 0.56 6.03 7.91
N SER A 92 1.84 5.96 7.60
CA SER A 92 2.78 7.07 7.65
C SER A 92 3.18 7.42 6.22
N CYS A 93 3.18 8.69 5.86
CA CYS A 93 3.44 9.14 4.50
C CYS A 93 4.58 10.12 4.45
N MET A 94 5.60 9.82 3.65
CA MET A 94 6.70 10.73 3.39
C MET A 94 6.40 11.57 2.14
N HIS A 95 6.49 12.90 2.29
CA HIS A 95 6.37 13.85 1.20
C HIS A 95 7.38 15.00 1.39
N LYS A 96 8.24 15.24 0.40
CA LYS A 96 9.28 16.30 0.42
C LYS A 96 10.12 16.34 1.72
N GLY A 97 10.45 15.17 2.26
CA GLY A 97 11.24 15.07 3.48
C GLY A 97 10.45 15.24 4.79
N ALA A 98 9.17 15.56 4.73
CA ALA A 98 8.27 15.63 5.88
C ALA A 98 7.44 14.35 6.00
N ASN A 99 7.18 13.92 7.24
CA ASN A 99 6.39 12.73 7.54
C ASN A 99 5.01 13.13 8.08
N TYR A 100 3.98 12.61 7.45
CA TYR A 100 2.58 12.85 7.79
C TYR A 100 1.91 11.54 8.22
N LYS A 101 1.09 11.59 9.25
CA LYS A 101 0.21 10.50 9.63
C LYS A 101 -1.05 10.54 8.75
N GLY A 102 -1.66 9.39 8.51
CA GLY A 102 -2.85 9.33 7.68
C GLY A 102 -3.61 8.02 7.77
N ILE A 103 -4.67 7.96 6.99
CA ILE A 103 -5.45 6.75 6.76
C ILE A 103 -5.48 6.46 5.26
N ALA A 104 -5.35 5.20 4.88
CA ALA A 104 -5.35 4.77 3.49
C ALA A 104 -6.41 3.70 3.25
N ASN A 105 -7.13 3.81 2.15
CA ASN A 105 -8.01 2.76 1.64
C ASN A 105 -7.38 2.11 0.41
N MET A 106 -7.11 0.83 0.50
CA MET A 106 -6.65 -0.02 -0.59
C MET A 106 -7.78 -0.89 -1.06
N GLY A 107 -8.34 -0.56 -2.21
CA GLY A 107 -9.49 -1.24 -2.75
C GLY A 107 -9.42 -1.48 -4.25
N VAL A 108 -10.55 -1.89 -4.82
CA VAL A 108 -10.72 -2.07 -6.26
C VAL A 108 -11.88 -1.22 -6.75
N ARG A 109 -11.71 -0.62 -7.91
CA ARG A 109 -12.76 0.13 -8.59
C ARG A 109 -13.17 -0.61 -9.88
N PRO A 110 -14.46 -0.88 -10.08
CA PRO A 110 -14.95 -1.38 -11.36
C PRO A 110 -14.66 -0.38 -12.49
N THR A 111 -14.17 -0.89 -13.61
CA THR A 111 -13.94 -0.12 -14.84
C THR A 111 -14.47 -0.87 -16.03
N VAL A 112 -14.59 -0.22 -17.19
CA VAL A 112 -15.03 -0.86 -18.45
C VAL A 112 -14.13 -2.04 -18.86
N GLY A 113 -12.88 -2.08 -18.37
CA GLY A 113 -11.89 -3.15 -18.65
C GLY A 113 -11.64 -4.10 -17.47
N GLY A 114 -12.55 -4.19 -16.48
CA GLY A 114 -12.42 -5.03 -15.29
C GLY A 114 -12.23 -4.23 -14.00
N GLU A 115 -11.53 -4.79 -13.04
CA GLU A 115 -11.22 -4.13 -11.76
C GLU A 115 -9.86 -3.44 -11.81
N GLN A 116 -9.80 -2.21 -11.31
CA GLN A 116 -8.55 -1.48 -11.14
C GLN A 116 -8.27 -1.25 -9.66
N PRO A 117 -7.09 -1.64 -9.16
CA PRO A 117 -6.70 -1.32 -7.79
C PRO A 117 -6.56 0.19 -7.61
N VAL A 118 -7.01 0.68 -6.47
CA VAL A 118 -6.98 2.10 -6.08
C VAL A 118 -6.44 2.21 -4.67
N LEU A 119 -5.48 3.12 -4.49
CA LEU A 119 -4.99 3.52 -3.18
C LEU A 119 -5.37 4.98 -2.95
N GLU A 120 -6.28 5.21 -2.02
CA GLU A 120 -6.72 6.54 -1.60
C GLU A 120 -6.16 6.83 -0.22
N VAL A 121 -5.45 7.95 -0.06
CA VAL A 121 -4.78 8.32 1.19
C VAL A 121 -5.28 9.68 1.66
N HIS A 122 -5.80 9.74 2.88
CA HIS A 122 -6.10 10.98 3.58
C HIS A 122 -4.99 11.28 4.58
N LEU A 123 -4.26 12.37 4.36
CA LEU A 123 -3.21 12.85 5.25
C LEU A 123 -3.81 13.74 6.32
N PHE A 124 -3.45 13.50 7.59
CA PHE A 124 -3.90 14.32 8.69
C PHE A 124 -3.15 15.64 8.72
N ASP A 125 -3.86 16.71 9.05
CA ASP A 125 -3.30 18.05 9.20
C ASP A 125 -2.49 18.54 7.98
N PHE A 126 -2.96 18.16 6.77
CA PHE A 126 -2.33 18.43 5.50
C PHE A 126 -3.30 19.14 4.56
N ASN A 127 -2.92 20.31 4.03
CA ASN A 127 -3.78 21.15 3.19
C ASN A 127 -3.19 21.49 1.82
N ASP A 128 -2.00 20.98 1.48
CA ASP A 128 -1.34 21.31 0.22
C ASP A 128 -1.91 20.50 -0.96
N GLU A 129 -1.82 21.07 -2.16
CA GLU A 129 -2.07 20.34 -3.40
C GLU A 129 -0.81 19.57 -3.84
N ILE A 130 -0.97 18.24 -3.98
CA ILE A 130 0.15 17.33 -4.31
C ILE A 130 -0.07 16.54 -5.59
N TYR A 131 -0.98 16.96 -6.47
CA TYR A 131 -1.19 16.31 -7.76
C TYR A 131 0.09 16.29 -8.59
N GLY A 132 0.34 15.16 -9.24
CA GLY A 132 1.55 14.95 -10.03
C GLY A 132 2.82 14.68 -9.24
N GLN A 133 2.81 14.87 -7.92
CA GLN A 133 3.95 14.61 -7.04
C GLN A 133 3.96 13.14 -6.60
N ARG A 134 5.10 12.67 -6.11
CA ARG A 134 5.23 11.32 -5.53
C ARG A 134 5.17 11.41 -4.02
N ILE A 135 4.50 10.45 -3.43
CA ILE A 135 4.51 10.22 -1.98
C ILE A 135 4.84 8.75 -1.69
N ASP A 136 5.45 8.51 -0.54
CA ASP A 136 5.76 7.19 -0.04
C ASP A 136 4.80 6.87 1.10
N VAL A 137 4.03 5.80 0.96
CA VAL A 137 3.01 5.37 1.91
C VAL A 137 3.48 4.12 2.61
N GLU A 138 3.81 4.21 3.88
CA GLU A 138 4.16 3.10 4.75
C GLU A 138 2.92 2.59 5.49
N PHE A 139 2.58 1.32 5.30
CA PHE A 139 1.46 0.68 5.99
C PHE A 139 1.88 0.23 7.39
N LYS A 140 1.16 0.70 8.41
CA LYS A 140 1.46 0.43 9.83
C LYS A 140 0.49 -0.57 10.45
N PHE A 141 -0.80 -0.29 10.41
CA PHE A 141 -1.82 -1.10 11.07
C PHE A 141 -3.05 -1.22 10.19
N LYS A 142 -3.62 -2.43 10.12
CA LYS A 142 -4.93 -2.62 9.53
C LYS A 142 -6.01 -2.14 10.48
N ILE A 143 -6.93 -1.32 9.97
CA ILE A 143 -8.10 -0.82 10.72
C ILE A 143 -9.28 -1.74 10.50
N ARG A 144 -9.58 -2.07 9.23
CA ARG A 144 -10.67 -2.96 8.84
C ARG A 144 -10.57 -3.41 7.39
N ASP A 145 -11.40 -4.38 7.03
CA ASP A 145 -11.63 -4.77 5.64
C ASP A 145 -12.47 -3.72 4.89
N GLU A 146 -12.49 -3.81 3.57
CA GLU A 146 -13.42 -3.02 2.75
C GLU A 146 -14.87 -3.34 3.10
N LYS A 147 -15.70 -2.30 3.11
CA LYS A 147 -17.13 -2.41 3.36
C LYS A 147 -17.91 -1.49 2.42
N LYS A 148 -19.01 -2.00 1.87
CA LYS A 148 -19.99 -1.17 1.14
C LYS A 148 -20.90 -0.49 2.13
N PHE A 149 -21.32 0.74 1.82
CA PHE A 149 -22.22 1.54 2.65
C PHE A 149 -23.49 1.86 1.88
N GLU A 150 -24.62 1.80 2.56
CA GLU A 150 -25.95 2.07 1.99
C GLU A 150 -26.15 3.57 1.71
N SER A 151 -25.46 4.45 2.43
CA SER A 151 -25.55 5.89 2.23
C SER A 151 -24.22 6.60 2.51
N LEU A 152 -24.10 7.83 1.96
CA LEU A 152 -22.95 8.71 2.24
C LEU A 152 -22.86 9.09 3.72
N ALA A 153 -23.98 9.14 4.44
CA ALA A 153 -23.99 9.43 5.87
C ALA A 153 -23.29 8.33 6.67
N PHE A 154 -23.62 7.06 6.41
CA PHE A 154 -22.95 5.92 7.05
C PHE A 154 -21.47 5.82 6.68
N LEU A 155 -21.14 6.10 5.42
CA LEU A 155 -19.73 6.17 4.99
C LEU A 155 -18.97 7.23 5.78
N LYS A 156 -19.51 8.45 5.90
CA LYS A 156 -18.88 9.55 6.62
C LYS A 156 -18.68 9.22 8.10
N GLU A 157 -19.69 8.65 8.77
CA GLU A 157 -19.59 8.23 10.17
C GLU A 157 -18.49 7.18 10.36
N GLN A 158 -18.44 6.17 9.47
CA GLN A 158 -17.41 5.14 9.55
C GLN A 158 -16.00 5.73 9.33
N ILE A 159 -15.83 6.62 8.36
CA ILE A 159 -14.54 7.27 8.12
C ILE A 159 -14.07 8.06 9.36
N GLN A 160 -14.96 8.73 10.07
CA GLN A 160 -14.58 9.45 11.31
C GLN A 160 -14.13 8.49 12.41
N LYS A 161 -14.77 7.32 12.55
CA LYS A 161 -14.34 6.25 13.46
C LYS A 161 -12.96 5.71 13.07
N ASP A 162 -12.76 5.47 11.79
CA ASP A 162 -11.49 4.97 11.23
C ASP A 162 -10.35 5.97 11.46
N ILE A 163 -10.57 7.27 11.21
CA ILE A 163 -9.61 8.35 11.48
C ILE A 163 -9.26 8.42 12.98
N SER A 164 -10.26 8.35 13.84
CA SER A 164 -10.06 8.40 15.30
C SER A 164 -9.21 7.22 15.77
N LEU A 165 -9.46 6.03 15.23
CA LEU A 165 -8.66 4.83 15.53
C LEU A 165 -7.25 4.95 14.98
N ALA A 166 -7.09 5.41 13.73
CA ALA A 166 -5.77 5.62 13.13
C ALA A 166 -4.91 6.59 13.94
N LYS A 167 -5.48 7.71 14.39
CA LYS A 167 -4.78 8.69 15.24
C LYS A 167 -4.29 8.08 16.54
N LYS A 168 -5.06 7.16 17.16
CA LYS A 168 -4.64 6.43 18.37
C LYS A 168 -3.51 5.43 18.10
N LEU A 169 -3.58 4.71 16.97
CA LEU A 169 -2.59 3.69 16.63
C LEU A 169 -1.25 4.28 16.19
N LEU A 170 -1.24 5.52 15.71
CA LEU A 170 -0.06 6.22 15.20
C LEU A 170 0.57 7.17 16.25
N GLN A 171 0.07 7.21 17.46
CA GLN A 171 0.70 7.98 18.55
C GLN A 171 2.09 7.44 18.83
#